data_dbda0a6137a29232099485523a39a316
#
_entry.id   dbda0a6137a29232099485523a39a316
#
_cell.length_a   1.000
_cell.length_b   1.000
_cell.length_c   1.000
_cell.angle_alpha   90.00
_cell.angle_beta   90.00
_cell.angle_gamma   90.00
#
_symmetry.space_group_name_H-M   'P 1'
#
loop_
_entity.id
_entity.type
_entity.pdbx_description
1 polymer ?
#
loop_
_entity_poly.entity_id
_entity_poly.type
_entity_poly.pdbx_seq_one_letter_code
_entity_poly.pdbx_strand_id
1 'polypeptide(L)'
;MVTQTATRVLVVDDEPLVVWMLQFSLEAEGYQTFAARDGVAALQEVRAHHPALMLLDIMMPIMDGWSVLEQLQEIPEEDRPRVVVVSARSSLRDRAKAAELGADAFMPKPFSVDDLINLLHGLERAS
;
A
#
# COMPACT_ATOMS: atom_id res chain seq x y z
N MET A 1 -24.42 -5.19 20.47
CA MET A 1 -23.37 -5.89 19.70
C MET A 1 -22.57 -4.87 18.89
N VAL A 2 -21.26 -4.92 19.01
CA VAL A 2 -20.38 -3.99 18.29
C VAL A 2 -20.04 -4.60 16.94
N THR A 3 -20.33 -3.88 15.86
CA THR A 3 -19.93 -4.28 14.53
C THR A 3 -18.52 -3.74 14.27
N GLN A 4 -17.56 -4.63 14.03
CA GLN A 4 -16.22 -4.20 13.69
C GLN A 4 -16.16 -3.71 12.25
N THR A 5 -15.58 -2.53 12.07
CA THR A 5 -15.32 -2.01 10.74
C THR A 5 -14.11 -2.73 10.16
N ALA A 6 -14.23 -3.20 8.92
CA ALA A 6 -13.11 -3.84 8.23
C ALA A 6 -11.96 -2.84 8.04
N THR A 7 -10.73 -3.31 8.19
CA THR A 7 -9.55 -2.51 7.91
C THR A 7 -9.50 -2.18 6.42
N ARG A 8 -9.25 -0.92 6.09
CA ARG A 8 -9.21 -0.44 4.71
C ARG A 8 -7.80 -0.51 4.17
N VAL A 9 -7.66 -1.12 2.98
CA VAL A 9 -6.38 -1.24 2.28
C VAL A 9 -6.49 -0.62 0.90
N LEU A 10 -5.57 0.27 0.58
CA LEU A 10 -5.47 0.84 -0.76
C LEU A 10 -4.40 0.09 -1.56
N VAL A 11 -4.78 -0.44 -2.71
CA VAL A 11 -3.87 -1.14 -3.63
C VAL A 11 -3.51 -0.19 -4.77
N VAL A 12 -2.23 0.13 -4.89
CA VAL A 12 -1.73 1.07 -5.91
C VAL A 12 -0.78 0.35 -6.84
N ASP A 13 -1.24 0.09 -8.06
CA ASP A 13 -0.46 -0.61 -9.09
C ASP A 13 -1.11 -0.28 -10.44
N ASP A 14 -0.31 -0.13 -11.49
CA ASP A 14 -0.83 0.18 -12.81
C ASP A 14 -1.24 -1.05 -13.62
N GLU A 15 -0.99 -2.25 -13.12
CA GLU A 15 -1.36 -3.50 -13.78
C GLU A 15 -2.73 -3.98 -13.28
N PRO A 16 -3.76 -3.96 -14.15
CA PRO A 16 -5.12 -4.32 -13.71
C PRO A 16 -5.24 -5.72 -13.11
N LEU A 17 -4.50 -6.69 -13.65
CA LEU A 17 -4.56 -8.07 -13.15
C LEU A 17 -3.97 -8.19 -11.75
N VAL A 18 -2.90 -7.45 -11.47
CA VAL A 18 -2.28 -7.43 -10.14
C VAL A 18 -3.26 -6.81 -9.13
N VAL A 19 -3.86 -5.69 -9.50
CA VAL A 19 -4.86 -5.03 -8.65
C VAL A 19 -6.02 -5.97 -8.35
N TRP A 20 -6.57 -6.61 -9.38
CA TRP A 20 -7.69 -7.54 -9.22
C TRP A 20 -7.33 -8.69 -8.29
N MET A 21 -6.18 -9.31 -8.52
CA MET A 21 -5.71 -10.45 -7.72
C MET A 21 -5.55 -10.05 -6.25
N LEU A 22 -4.92 -8.90 -6.00
CA LEU A 22 -4.70 -8.42 -4.64
C LEU A 22 -6.02 -8.07 -3.95
N GLN A 23 -6.92 -7.38 -4.64
CA GLN A 23 -8.22 -7.06 -4.05
C GLN A 23 -9.01 -8.32 -3.71
N PHE A 24 -9.03 -9.30 -4.62
CA PHE A 24 -9.70 -10.57 -4.38
C PHE A 24 -9.14 -11.27 -3.14
N SER A 25 -7.82 -11.37 -3.05
CA SER A 25 -7.15 -12.06 -1.95
C SER A 25 -7.33 -11.34 -0.61
N LEU A 26 -7.23 -10.02 -0.62
CA LEU A 26 -7.38 -9.21 0.59
C LEU A 26 -8.82 -9.21 1.09
N GLU A 27 -9.79 -9.13 0.19
CA GLU A 27 -11.19 -9.17 0.58
C GLU A 27 -11.57 -10.53 1.17
N ALA A 28 -10.97 -11.61 0.66
CA ALA A 28 -11.14 -12.94 1.23
C ALA A 28 -10.64 -13.02 2.68
N GLU A 29 -9.68 -12.17 3.05
CA GLU A 29 -9.15 -12.09 4.41
C GLU A 29 -9.93 -11.10 5.30
N GLY A 30 -10.96 -10.47 4.76
CA GLY A 30 -11.81 -9.56 5.53
C GLY A 30 -11.45 -8.09 5.42
N TYR A 31 -10.49 -7.72 4.57
CA TYR A 31 -10.16 -6.32 4.32
C TYR A 31 -11.17 -5.67 3.39
N GLN A 32 -11.36 -4.37 3.56
CA GLN A 32 -12.08 -3.55 2.59
C GLN A 32 -11.03 -2.90 1.69
N THR A 33 -11.14 -3.07 0.36
CA THR A 33 -10.10 -2.60 -0.54
C THR A 33 -10.56 -1.46 -1.44
N PHE A 34 -9.62 -0.60 -1.74
CA PHE A 34 -9.73 0.46 -2.74
C PHE A 34 -8.54 0.31 -3.67
N ALA A 35 -8.63 0.87 -4.86
CA ALA A 35 -7.57 0.75 -5.84
C ALA A 35 -7.27 2.07 -6.52
N ALA A 36 -6.01 2.25 -6.91
CA ALA A 36 -5.57 3.36 -7.72
C ALA A 36 -4.52 2.85 -8.70
N ARG A 37 -4.47 3.43 -9.91
CA ARG A 37 -3.58 2.96 -10.97
C ARG A 37 -2.44 3.94 -11.26
N ASP A 38 -2.38 5.03 -10.55
CA ASP A 38 -1.27 5.99 -10.61
C ASP A 38 -1.20 6.77 -9.30
N GLY A 39 -0.15 7.56 -9.13
CA GLY A 39 0.09 8.26 -7.88
C GLY A 39 -0.91 9.36 -7.57
N VAL A 40 -1.44 10.02 -8.59
CA VAL A 40 -2.43 11.09 -8.39
C VAL A 40 -3.72 10.48 -7.84
N ALA A 41 -4.19 9.41 -8.47
CA ALA A 41 -5.37 8.69 -8.00
C ALA A 41 -5.16 8.12 -6.60
N ALA A 42 -3.95 7.63 -6.30
CA ALA A 42 -3.62 7.09 -4.98
C ALA A 42 -3.80 8.15 -3.89
N LEU A 43 -3.31 9.36 -4.11
CA LEU A 43 -3.44 10.44 -3.13
C LEU A 43 -4.89 10.87 -2.95
N GLN A 44 -5.68 10.85 -4.03
CA GLN A 44 -7.11 11.13 -3.95
C GLN A 44 -7.83 10.08 -3.10
N GLU A 45 -7.48 8.81 -3.27
CA GLU A 45 -8.07 7.71 -2.48
C GLU A 45 -7.68 7.81 -1.01
N VAL A 46 -6.45 8.20 -0.70
CA VAL A 46 -6.02 8.40 0.69
C VAL A 46 -6.89 9.46 1.36
N ARG A 47 -7.15 10.58 0.67
CA ARG A 47 -7.96 11.66 1.21
C ARG A 47 -9.44 11.29 1.34
N ALA A 48 -9.95 10.51 0.39
CA ALA A 48 -11.36 10.15 0.35
C ALA A 48 -11.73 9.05 1.35
N HIS A 49 -10.86 8.06 1.51
CA HIS A 49 -11.20 6.83 2.25
C HIS A 49 -10.35 6.57 3.48
N HIS A 50 -9.29 7.33 3.71
CA HIS A 50 -8.41 7.19 4.88
C HIS A 50 -8.01 5.72 5.13
N PRO A 51 -7.37 5.05 4.15
CA PRO A 51 -6.97 3.66 4.35
C PRO A 51 -5.94 3.53 5.46
N ALA A 52 -6.02 2.44 6.22
CA ALA A 52 -5.05 2.16 7.28
C ALA A 52 -3.75 1.61 6.69
N LEU A 53 -3.85 0.89 5.57
CA LEU A 53 -2.72 0.23 4.91
C LEU A 53 -2.71 0.60 3.42
N MET A 54 -1.52 0.68 2.85
CA MET A 54 -1.35 0.93 1.41
C MET A 54 -0.31 -0.04 0.87
N LEU A 55 -0.64 -0.70 -0.24
CA LEU A 55 0.32 -1.45 -1.05
C LEU A 55 0.68 -0.54 -2.22
N LEU A 56 1.96 -0.19 -2.36
CA LEU A 56 2.38 0.83 -3.31
C LEU A 56 3.45 0.30 -4.24
N ASP A 57 3.13 0.20 -5.53
CA ASP A 57 4.12 -0.04 -6.57
C ASP A 57 4.88 1.26 -6.86
N ILE A 58 6.19 1.14 -7.04
CA ILE A 58 7.04 2.30 -7.35
C ILE A 58 6.97 2.68 -8.82
N MET A 59 6.91 1.68 -9.71
CA MET A 59 7.02 1.90 -11.16
C MET A 59 5.64 2.11 -11.76
N MET A 60 5.18 3.36 -11.77
CA MET A 60 3.86 3.72 -12.31
C MET A 60 3.96 4.94 -13.23
N PRO A 61 3.02 5.09 -14.19
CA PRO A 61 2.96 6.29 -15.02
C PRO A 61 2.45 7.50 -14.24
N ILE A 62 2.62 8.68 -14.81
CA ILE A 62 2.12 9.98 -14.34
C ILE A 62 2.84 10.43 -13.06
N MET A 63 2.63 9.75 -11.95
CA MET A 63 3.33 10.01 -10.69
C MET A 63 3.76 8.67 -10.11
N ASP A 64 5.06 8.46 -9.96
CA ASP A 64 5.60 7.19 -9.45
C ASP A 64 5.44 7.06 -7.93
N GLY A 65 5.77 5.89 -7.42
CA GLY A 65 5.61 5.61 -5.99
C GLY A 65 6.54 6.43 -5.09
N TRP A 66 7.71 6.82 -5.58
CA TRP A 66 8.61 7.68 -4.79
C TRP A 66 7.95 9.02 -4.48
N SER A 67 7.32 9.61 -5.49
CA SER A 67 6.60 10.87 -5.34
C SER A 67 5.40 10.73 -4.42
N VAL A 68 4.71 9.60 -4.48
CA VAL A 68 3.59 9.32 -3.55
C VAL A 68 4.10 9.31 -2.12
N LEU A 69 5.21 8.62 -1.85
CA LEU A 69 5.79 8.58 -0.50
C LEU A 69 6.16 9.98 0.00
N GLU A 70 6.75 10.80 -0.87
CA GLU A 70 7.08 12.19 -0.52
C GLU A 70 5.84 12.99 -0.16
N GLN A 71 4.78 12.86 -0.95
CA GLN A 71 3.53 13.58 -0.70
C GLN A 71 2.84 13.12 0.58
N LEU A 72 2.94 11.84 0.92
CA LEU A 72 2.35 11.32 2.16
C LEU A 72 2.99 11.95 3.40
N GLN A 73 4.25 12.35 3.33
CA GLN A 73 4.94 13.00 4.45
C GLN A 73 4.32 14.36 4.79
N GLU A 74 3.57 14.96 3.87
CA GLU A 74 2.87 16.22 4.10
C GLU A 74 1.56 16.04 4.86
N ILE A 75 1.09 14.81 4.98
CA ILE A 75 -0.13 14.46 5.73
C ILE A 75 0.27 14.19 7.18
N PRO A 76 -0.50 14.66 8.17
CA PRO A 76 -0.22 14.34 9.57
C PRO A 76 -0.05 12.84 9.78
N GLU A 77 0.89 12.45 10.64
CA GLU A 77 1.24 11.04 10.85
C GLU A 77 0.02 10.18 11.19
N GLU A 78 -0.88 10.70 12.02
CA GLU A 78 -2.08 9.96 12.43
C GLU A 78 -3.07 9.72 11.29
N ASP A 79 -2.95 10.47 10.18
CA ASP A 79 -3.83 10.35 9.03
C ASP A 79 -3.20 9.58 7.87
N ARG A 80 -1.93 9.17 8.02
CA ARG A 80 -1.21 8.45 6.96
C ARG A 80 -1.50 6.96 7.02
N PRO A 81 -1.63 6.29 5.86
CA PRO A 81 -1.61 4.83 5.85
C PRO A 81 -0.22 4.31 6.19
N ARG A 82 -0.14 3.11 6.73
CA ARG A 82 1.12 2.37 6.76
C ARG A 82 1.35 1.84 5.36
N VAL A 83 2.57 1.99 4.87
CA VAL A 83 2.87 1.71 3.46
C VAL A 83 3.80 0.51 3.33
N VAL A 84 3.38 -0.46 2.52
CA VAL A 84 4.24 -1.54 2.03
C VAL A 84 4.56 -1.21 0.58
N VAL A 85 5.82 -0.98 0.28
CA VAL A 85 6.27 -0.84 -1.11
C VAL A 85 6.37 -2.24 -1.71
N VAL A 86 5.71 -2.44 -2.86
CA VAL A 86 5.72 -3.73 -3.57
C VAL A 86 6.32 -3.48 -4.94
N SER A 87 7.54 -3.95 -5.20
CA SER A 87 8.24 -3.57 -6.42
C SER A 87 9.18 -4.64 -6.94
N ALA A 88 9.27 -4.73 -8.27
CA ALA A 88 10.28 -5.53 -8.95
C ALA A 88 11.68 -4.90 -8.78
N ARG A 89 11.73 -3.59 -8.53
CA ARG A 89 12.96 -2.87 -8.20
C ARG A 89 13.25 -3.04 -6.71
N SER A 90 14.17 -3.93 -6.38
CA SER A 90 14.34 -4.34 -4.99
C SER A 90 15.82 -4.41 -4.54
N SER A 91 16.68 -3.57 -5.12
CA SER A 91 18.07 -3.47 -4.67
C SER A 91 18.11 -2.95 -3.22
N LEU A 92 19.24 -3.13 -2.56
CA LEU A 92 19.44 -2.57 -1.23
C LEU A 92 19.26 -1.05 -1.22
N ARG A 93 19.69 -0.39 -2.30
CA ARG A 93 19.50 1.06 -2.46
C ARG A 93 18.02 1.42 -2.56
N ASP A 94 17.25 0.66 -3.33
CA ASP A 94 15.82 0.89 -3.47
C ASP A 94 15.09 0.71 -2.14
N ARG A 95 15.44 -0.33 -1.40
CA ARG A 95 14.84 -0.60 -0.08
C ARG A 95 15.19 0.51 0.92
N ALA A 96 16.44 0.96 0.92
CA ALA A 96 16.87 2.05 1.79
C ALA A 96 16.14 3.34 1.45
N LYS A 97 15.99 3.65 0.16
CA LYS A 97 15.27 4.85 -0.29
C LYS A 97 13.80 4.80 0.14
N ALA A 98 13.15 3.65 0.02
CA ALA A 98 11.76 3.49 0.44
C ALA A 98 11.63 3.77 1.95
N ALA A 99 12.50 3.21 2.76
CA ALA A 99 12.49 3.44 4.21
C ALA A 99 12.74 4.90 4.56
N GLU A 100 13.69 5.55 3.90
CA GLU A 100 13.99 6.97 4.11
C GLU A 100 12.78 7.86 3.78
N LEU A 101 12.01 7.48 2.77
CA LEU A 101 10.82 8.23 2.36
C LEU A 101 9.58 7.86 3.17
N GLY A 102 9.70 7.01 4.17
CA GLY A 102 8.63 6.74 5.10
C GLY A 102 7.85 5.45 4.88
N ALA A 103 8.31 4.56 4.00
CA ALA A 103 7.67 3.24 3.86
C ALA A 103 7.92 2.42 5.11
N ASP A 104 6.89 1.68 5.53
CA ASP A 104 6.95 0.85 6.73
C ASP A 104 7.52 -0.53 6.44
N ALA A 105 7.39 -1.01 5.20
CA ALA A 105 7.90 -2.31 4.80
C ALA A 105 8.12 -2.35 3.29
N PHE A 106 8.82 -3.39 2.84
CA PHE A 106 9.13 -3.59 1.43
C PHE A 106 8.93 -5.06 1.07
N MET A 107 8.19 -5.31 -0.02
CA MET A 107 7.95 -6.66 -0.52
C MET A 107 8.41 -6.71 -1.98
N PRO A 108 9.46 -7.48 -2.29
CA PRO A 108 9.92 -7.59 -3.68
C PRO A 108 8.95 -8.42 -4.53
N LYS A 109 8.81 -8.06 -5.80
CA LYS A 109 8.09 -8.89 -6.79
C LYS A 109 9.08 -9.87 -7.43
N PRO A 110 8.67 -11.10 -7.72
CA PRO A 110 7.38 -11.71 -7.40
C PRO A 110 7.28 -12.04 -5.91
N PHE A 111 6.07 -12.00 -5.38
CA PHE A 111 5.83 -12.23 -3.95
C PHE A 111 4.78 -13.32 -3.76
N SER A 112 4.80 -13.95 -2.60
CA SER A 112 3.73 -14.83 -2.16
C SER A 112 2.61 -13.99 -1.55
N VAL A 113 1.37 -14.23 -1.97
CA VAL A 113 0.20 -13.54 -1.41
C VAL A 113 0.09 -13.81 0.09
N ASP A 114 0.37 -15.05 0.52
CA ASP A 114 0.33 -15.39 1.94
C ASP A 114 1.37 -14.59 2.75
N ASP A 115 2.58 -14.42 2.20
CA ASP A 115 3.60 -13.63 2.86
C ASP A 115 3.19 -12.16 2.98
N LEU A 116 2.57 -11.63 1.93
CA LEU A 116 2.07 -10.25 1.94
C LEU A 116 0.97 -10.08 2.98
N ILE A 117 0.02 -11.00 3.05
CA ILE A 117 -1.07 -10.95 4.03
C ILE A 117 -0.51 -11.03 5.45
N ASN A 118 0.46 -11.92 5.70
CA ASN A 118 1.10 -12.02 7.00
C ASN A 118 1.81 -10.71 7.39
N LEU A 119 2.46 -10.07 6.43
CA LEU A 119 3.10 -8.78 6.65
C LEU A 119 2.08 -7.71 7.03
N LEU A 120 0.96 -7.65 6.31
CA LEU A 120 -0.12 -6.70 6.60
C LEU A 120 -0.71 -6.92 7.99
N HIS A 121 -0.93 -8.17 8.39
CA HIS A 121 -1.40 -8.49 9.73
C HIS A 121 -0.43 -7.98 10.80
N GLY A 122 0.87 -8.12 10.55
CA GLY A 122 1.89 -7.61 11.46
C GLY A 122 1.85 -6.09 11.61
N LEU A 123 1.70 -5.38 10.49
CA LEU A 123 1.61 -3.93 10.50
C LEU A 123 0.32 -3.43 11.16
N GLU A 124 -0.76 -4.12 10.93
CA GLU A 124 -2.05 -3.79 11.53
C GLU A 124 -2.00 -3.90 13.06
N ARG A 125 -1.38 -4.97 13.56
CA ARG A 125 -1.25 -5.18 15.02
C ARG A 125 -0.28 -4.21 15.68
N ALA A 126 0.68 -3.68 14.94
CA ALA A 126 1.65 -2.73 15.46
C ALA A 126 1.10 -1.31 15.63
N SER A 127 -0.12 -1.08 15.19
CA SER A 127 -0.74 0.26 15.26
C SER A 127 -1.20 0.63 16.65
#